data_55f109776e1dd32383fb963b34e53cea
#
_entry.id   55f109776e1dd32383fb963b34e53cea
#
_cell.length_a   1.000
_cell.length_b   1.000
_cell.length_c   1.000
_cell.angle_alpha   90.00
_cell.angle_beta   90.00
_cell.angle_gamma   90.00
#
_symmetry.space_group_name_H-M   'P 1'
#
loop_
_entity.id
_entity.type
_entity.pdbx_description
1 polymer ?
#
loop_
_entity_poly.entity_id
_entity_poly.type
_entity_poly.pdbx_seq_one_letter_code
_entity_poly.pdbx_strand_id
1 'polypeptide(L)'
;MRKIFLIFALLVVGITTNLFAVVAYPYPLEFKQSDNTLLTVQLRGDERVSWGKTTDDYTLMRAKNGDWVYAISNGSGGMIPSTMIAHNPNERSSQEISFIANLDKALFYSKEQISYLKQLWEINEDFQVRRKNAIGGDTTSSFQETYKLVVILMSYPDFPFTTPREE
;
A
#
# COMPACT_ATOMS: atom_id res chain seq x y z
N MET A 1 25.00 36.98 -26.40
CA MET A 1 25.32 35.96 -25.39
C MET A 1 24.50 36.11 -24.09
N ARG A 2 24.42 37.27 -23.44
CA ARG A 2 23.62 37.49 -22.18
C ARG A 2 22.12 37.11 -22.33
N LYS A 3 21.47 37.42 -23.46
CA LYS A 3 20.05 37.11 -23.68
C LYS A 3 19.78 35.63 -23.83
N ILE A 4 20.70 34.87 -24.45
CA ILE A 4 20.59 33.42 -24.60
C ILE A 4 20.77 32.72 -23.24
N PHE A 5 21.66 33.22 -22.41
CA PHE A 5 21.88 32.70 -21.06
C PHE A 5 20.66 32.92 -20.16
N LEU A 6 19.97 34.05 -20.27
CA LEU A 6 18.76 34.33 -19.53
C LEU A 6 17.58 33.44 -19.96
N ILE A 7 17.46 33.14 -21.25
CA ILE A 7 16.42 32.24 -21.76
C ILE A 7 16.69 30.79 -21.27
N PHE A 8 17.95 30.36 -21.27
CA PHE A 8 18.34 29.05 -20.79
C PHE A 8 18.12 28.91 -19.28
N ALA A 9 18.46 29.94 -18.49
CA ALA A 9 18.18 29.97 -17.06
C ALA A 9 16.69 29.94 -16.73
N LEU A 10 15.83 30.63 -17.52
CA LEU A 10 14.38 30.61 -17.37
C LEU A 10 13.78 29.24 -17.71
N LEU A 11 14.34 28.54 -18.71
CA LEU A 11 13.92 27.21 -19.13
C LEU A 11 14.23 26.13 -18.07
N VAL A 12 15.39 26.26 -17.38
CA VAL A 12 15.81 25.32 -16.31
C VAL A 12 14.94 25.49 -15.05
N VAL A 13 14.48 26.70 -14.74
CA VAL A 13 13.60 26.95 -13.59
C VAL A 13 12.17 26.40 -13.81
N GLY A 14 11.74 26.25 -15.07
CA GLY A 14 10.41 25.73 -15.43
C GLY A 14 10.24 24.21 -15.32
N ILE A 15 11.31 23.44 -15.07
CA ILE A 15 11.27 21.96 -15.07
C ILE A 15 11.26 21.37 -13.64
N THR A 16 10.89 22.13 -12.64
CA THR A 16 10.63 21.56 -11.31
C THR A 16 9.26 20.87 -11.31
N THR A 17 9.19 19.67 -11.86
CA THR A 17 8.04 18.80 -11.66
C THR A 17 7.99 18.39 -10.19
N ASN A 18 7.00 18.89 -9.47
CA ASN A 18 6.69 18.39 -8.14
C ASN A 18 6.22 16.93 -8.28
N LEU A 19 7.10 15.99 -8.03
CA LEU A 19 6.75 14.59 -7.85
C LEU A 19 6.00 14.48 -6.52
N PHE A 20 4.69 14.63 -6.55
CA PHE A 20 3.85 14.32 -5.40
C PHE A 20 3.80 12.80 -5.24
N ALA A 21 4.30 12.28 -4.14
CA ALA A 21 4.00 10.92 -3.72
C ALA A 21 2.48 10.78 -3.55
N VAL A 22 1.92 9.67 -4.00
CA VAL A 22 0.49 9.40 -3.81
C VAL A 22 0.24 9.17 -2.33
N VAL A 23 -0.47 10.11 -1.72
CA VAL A 23 -0.85 10.02 -0.30
C VAL A 23 -1.95 8.96 -0.14
N ALA A 24 -1.93 8.23 0.97
CA ALA A 24 -2.99 7.29 1.31
C ALA A 24 -4.37 7.98 1.29
N TYR A 25 -5.40 7.20 0.91
CA TYR A 25 -6.77 7.69 0.86
C TYR A 25 -7.18 8.29 2.22
N PRO A 26 -7.63 9.57 2.28
CA PRO A 26 -7.73 10.30 3.54
C PRO A 26 -8.95 9.92 4.40
N TYR A 27 -9.94 9.25 3.81
CA TYR A 27 -11.17 8.87 4.51
C TYR A 27 -11.08 7.47 5.08
N PRO A 28 -11.80 7.16 6.17
CA PRO A 28 -11.89 5.81 6.71
C PRO A 28 -12.46 4.84 5.68
N LEU A 29 -11.92 3.63 5.65
CA LEU A 29 -12.37 2.53 4.81
C LEU A 29 -12.77 1.35 5.69
N GLU A 30 -13.80 0.61 5.27
CA GLU A 30 -14.22 -0.62 5.92
C GLU A 30 -13.54 -1.83 5.29
N PHE A 31 -13.00 -2.68 6.13
CA PHE A 31 -12.35 -3.94 5.73
C PHE A 31 -13.02 -5.11 6.43
N LYS A 32 -13.36 -6.12 5.65
CA LYS A 32 -13.83 -7.39 6.20
C LYS A 32 -12.64 -8.21 6.70
N GLN A 33 -12.72 -8.66 7.96
CA GLN A 33 -11.74 -9.50 8.62
C GLN A 33 -12.06 -11.00 8.43
N SER A 34 -11.11 -11.89 8.73
CA SER A 34 -11.28 -13.34 8.58
C SER A 34 -12.35 -13.93 9.53
N ASP A 35 -12.62 -13.27 10.64
CA ASP A 35 -13.69 -13.59 11.59
C ASP A 35 -15.08 -13.08 11.19
N ASN A 36 -15.21 -12.51 9.97
CA ASN A 36 -16.40 -11.90 9.39
C ASN A 36 -16.84 -10.55 10.00
N THR A 37 -16.07 -9.96 10.89
CA THR A 37 -16.30 -8.59 11.36
C THR A 37 -15.90 -7.56 10.31
N LEU A 38 -16.44 -6.34 10.43
CA LEU A 38 -16.04 -5.18 9.64
C LEU A 38 -15.22 -4.25 10.54
N LEU A 39 -14.05 -3.85 10.06
CA LEU A 39 -13.19 -2.89 10.74
C LEU A 39 -13.06 -1.61 9.95
N THR A 40 -13.32 -0.49 10.57
CA THR A 40 -13.08 0.84 10.01
C THR A 40 -11.62 1.25 10.23
N VAL A 41 -10.87 1.41 9.15
CA VAL A 41 -9.43 1.72 9.18
C VAL A 41 -9.18 3.07 8.51
N GLN A 42 -8.41 3.91 9.16
CA GLN A 42 -7.81 5.10 8.56
C GLN A 42 -6.44 4.74 8.00
N LEU A 43 -6.31 4.73 6.67
CA LEU A 43 -5.03 4.50 6.02
C LEU A 43 -4.11 5.71 6.18
N ARG A 44 -2.83 5.46 6.35
CA ARG A 44 -1.78 6.47 6.53
C ARG A 44 -0.54 6.10 5.72
N GLY A 45 0.24 7.10 5.37
CA GLY A 45 1.50 6.94 4.64
C GLY A 45 1.34 7.11 3.13
N ASP A 46 2.22 6.47 2.41
CA ASP A 46 2.30 6.50 0.94
C ASP A 46 2.48 5.07 0.38
N GLU A 47 2.75 4.95 -0.90
CA GLU A 47 2.97 3.67 -1.58
C GLU A 47 4.19 2.90 -1.07
N ARG A 48 5.15 3.57 -0.43
CA ARG A 48 6.40 2.98 0.07
C ARG A 48 6.30 2.55 1.52
N VAL A 49 5.64 3.39 2.33
CA VAL A 49 5.50 3.15 3.78
C VAL A 49 4.06 3.43 4.18
N SER A 50 3.27 2.38 4.36
CA SER A 50 1.86 2.49 4.71
C SER A 50 1.52 1.71 5.98
N TRP A 51 0.54 2.20 6.72
CA TRP A 51 -0.03 1.55 7.89
C TRP A 51 -1.48 1.97 8.08
N GLY A 52 -2.18 1.34 9.00
CA GLY A 52 -3.53 1.70 9.38
C GLY A 52 -3.62 2.28 10.77
N LYS A 53 -4.76 2.91 11.08
CA LYS A 53 -5.15 3.29 12.43
C LYS A 53 -6.61 2.96 12.66
N THR A 54 -6.94 2.58 13.89
CA THR A 54 -8.32 2.55 14.35
C THR A 54 -8.86 3.97 14.51
N THR A 55 -10.18 4.11 14.67
CA THR A 55 -10.83 5.40 14.90
C THR A 55 -10.44 6.06 16.23
N ASP A 56 -9.90 5.29 17.17
CA ASP A 56 -9.40 5.72 18.47
C ASP A 56 -7.86 5.68 18.59
N ASP A 57 -7.17 5.76 17.42
CA ASP A 57 -5.73 5.99 17.26
C ASP A 57 -4.77 4.85 17.60
N TYR A 58 -5.22 3.61 17.72
CA TYR A 58 -4.29 2.48 17.76
C TYR A 58 -3.71 2.19 16.39
N THR A 59 -2.42 1.99 16.31
CA THR A 59 -1.73 1.65 15.06
C THR A 59 -2.02 0.21 14.67
N LEU A 60 -2.32 0.02 13.38
CA LEU A 60 -2.65 -1.27 12.78
C LEU A 60 -1.64 -1.65 11.71
N MET A 61 -1.38 -2.95 11.63
CA MET A 61 -0.57 -3.58 10.58
C MET A 61 -1.34 -4.71 9.92
N ARG A 62 -0.95 -5.07 8.69
CA ARG A 62 -1.48 -6.27 8.03
C ARG A 62 -0.77 -7.52 8.54
N ALA A 63 -1.52 -8.49 9.00
CA ALA A 63 -1.04 -9.84 9.26
C ALA A 63 -0.83 -10.61 7.95
N LYS A 64 -0.15 -11.76 8.01
CA LYS A 64 0.12 -12.60 6.81
C LYS A 64 -1.14 -13.12 6.12
N ASN A 65 -2.21 -13.34 6.87
CA ASN A 65 -3.52 -13.76 6.36
C ASN A 65 -4.35 -12.60 5.78
N GLY A 66 -3.84 -11.37 5.83
CA GLY A 66 -4.51 -10.17 5.33
C GLY A 66 -5.36 -9.42 6.34
N ASP A 67 -5.55 -9.93 7.56
CA ASP A 67 -6.27 -9.23 8.60
C ASP A 67 -5.53 -7.98 9.10
N TRP A 68 -6.29 -7.03 9.59
CA TRP A 68 -5.77 -5.92 10.36
C TRP A 68 -5.62 -6.31 11.83
N VAL A 69 -4.41 -6.23 12.33
CA VAL A 69 -4.06 -6.54 13.72
C VAL A 69 -3.42 -5.33 14.39
N TYR A 70 -3.48 -5.25 15.69
CA TYR A 70 -2.79 -4.19 16.42
C TYR A 70 -1.28 -4.28 16.23
N ALA A 71 -0.64 -3.14 16.06
CA ALA A 71 0.82 -3.04 16.10
C ALA A 71 1.29 -3.06 17.56
N ILE A 72 2.38 -3.76 17.80
CA ILE A 72 3.10 -3.75 19.11
C ILE A 72 4.52 -3.26 18.90
N SER A 73 5.12 -2.69 19.94
CA SER A 73 6.53 -2.29 19.92
C SER A 73 7.43 -3.53 19.78
N ASN A 74 8.45 -3.43 18.95
CA ASN A 74 9.48 -4.46 18.82
C ASN A 74 10.63 -4.32 19.84
N GLY A 75 10.53 -3.35 20.77
CA GLY A 75 11.57 -3.05 21.75
C GLY A 75 12.79 -2.27 21.21
N SER A 76 12.85 -2.02 19.89
CA SER A 76 13.95 -1.29 19.22
C SER A 76 13.45 0.00 18.55
N GLY A 77 12.37 0.58 19.06
CA GLY A 77 11.78 1.82 18.53
C GLY A 77 11.00 1.66 17.25
N GLY A 78 10.68 0.43 16.86
CA GLY A 78 9.84 0.09 15.72
C GLY A 78 8.61 -0.69 16.14
N MET A 79 7.84 -1.19 15.14
CA MET A 79 6.61 -1.93 15.37
C MET A 79 6.55 -3.23 14.57
N ILE A 80 5.81 -4.19 15.10
CA ILE A 80 5.51 -5.48 14.46
C ILE A 80 4.01 -5.80 14.63
N PRO A 81 3.43 -6.62 13.74
CA PRO A 81 2.05 -7.06 13.90
C PRO A 81 1.90 -7.98 15.11
N SER A 82 0.88 -7.76 15.92
CA SER A 82 0.46 -8.70 16.97
C SER A 82 -0.35 -9.87 16.37
N THR A 83 -0.80 -10.76 17.26
CA THR A 83 -1.76 -11.83 16.89
C THR A 83 -3.21 -11.44 17.15
N MET A 84 -3.47 -10.27 17.74
CA MET A 84 -4.81 -9.80 18.09
C MET A 84 -5.46 -9.11 16.90
N ILE A 85 -6.52 -9.70 16.35
CA ILE A 85 -7.36 -9.09 15.32
C ILE A 85 -8.00 -7.83 15.92
N ALA A 86 -8.00 -6.76 15.13
CA ALA A 86 -8.56 -5.48 15.58
C ALA A 86 -10.04 -5.37 15.23
N HIS A 87 -10.81 -4.81 16.16
CA HIS A 87 -12.24 -4.51 15.97
C HIS A 87 -12.53 -3.03 16.22
N ASN A 88 -13.70 -2.59 15.74
CA ASN A 88 -14.21 -1.28 16.08
C ASN A 88 -14.39 -1.13 17.59
N PRO A 89 -14.25 0.07 18.17
CA PRO A 89 -14.28 0.26 19.63
C PRO A 89 -15.49 -0.34 20.35
N ASN A 90 -16.66 -0.34 19.72
CA ASN A 90 -17.92 -0.87 20.23
C ASN A 90 -18.09 -2.40 20.05
N GLU A 91 -17.19 -3.05 19.34
CA GLU A 91 -17.25 -4.48 19.02
C GLU A 91 -16.13 -5.29 19.70
N ARG A 92 -15.27 -4.62 20.47
CA ARG A 92 -14.13 -5.25 21.14
C ARG A 92 -14.55 -6.17 22.26
N SER A 93 -13.94 -7.34 22.29
CA SER A 93 -14.06 -8.27 23.41
C SER A 93 -13.35 -7.75 24.67
N SER A 94 -13.70 -8.26 25.84
CA SER A 94 -13.00 -7.93 27.10
C SER A 94 -11.51 -8.30 27.06
N GLN A 95 -11.15 -9.37 26.35
CA GLN A 95 -9.76 -9.77 26.14
C GLN A 95 -9.00 -8.74 25.29
N GLU A 96 -9.62 -8.26 24.21
CA GLU A 96 -9.04 -7.24 23.34
C GLU A 96 -8.87 -5.91 24.07
N ILE A 97 -9.88 -5.48 24.83
CA ILE A 97 -9.80 -4.27 25.67
C ILE A 97 -8.65 -4.36 26.65
N SER A 98 -8.47 -5.52 27.32
CA SER A 98 -7.35 -5.75 28.24
C SER A 98 -6.01 -5.73 27.52
N PHE A 99 -5.94 -6.24 26.29
CA PHE A 99 -4.74 -6.24 25.46
C PHE A 99 -4.35 -4.80 25.08
N ILE A 100 -5.28 -4.01 24.54
CA ILE A 100 -4.99 -2.65 24.08
C ILE A 100 -4.74 -1.66 25.23
N ALA A 101 -5.21 -1.94 26.45
CA ALA A 101 -4.96 -1.08 27.62
C ALA A 101 -3.45 -0.90 27.91
N ASN A 102 -2.61 -1.85 27.48
CA ASN A 102 -1.17 -1.82 27.64
C ASN A 102 -0.42 -1.46 26.37
N LEU A 103 -1.11 -1.07 25.30
CA LEU A 103 -0.50 -0.67 24.03
C LEU A 103 -0.23 0.83 23.99
N ASP A 104 0.95 1.17 23.51
CA ASP A 104 1.25 2.54 23.12
C ASP A 104 0.42 2.93 21.89
N LYS A 105 -0.22 4.09 21.95
CA LYS A 105 -0.89 4.69 20.79
C LYS A 105 0.13 5.33 19.86
N ALA A 106 -0.24 5.44 18.60
CA ALA A 106 0.57 6.10 17.57
C ALA A 106 1.98 5.52 17.37
N LEU A 107 2.12 4.18 17.51
CA LEU A 107 3.35 3.48 17.14
C LEU A 107 3.68 3.75 15.67
N PHE A 108 4.98 3.76 15.38
CA PHE A 108 5.48 3.96 14.03
C PHE A 108 6.68 3.05 13.72
N TYR A 109 7.02 2.94 12.45
CA TYR A 109 8.21 2.20 12.02
C TYR A 109 9.51 2.83 12.49
N SER A 110 10.50 2.03 12.86
CA SER A 110 11.85 2.52 13.09
C SER A 110 12.49 3.03 11.78
N LYS A 111 13.58 3.79 11.89
CA LYS A 111 14.32 4.29 10.73
C LYS A 111 14.82 3.14 9.83
N GLU A 112 15.26 2.06 10.45
CA GLU A 112 15.76 0.86 9.78
C GLU A 112 14.62 0.15 9.03
N GLN A 113 13.44 0.03 9.66
CA GLN A 113 12.25 -0.53 9.01
C GLN A 113 11.80 0.32 7.82
N ILE A 114 11.79 1.64 7.96
CA ILE A 114 11.46 2.56 6.86
C ILE A 114 12.45 2.39 5.70
N SER A 115 13.75 2.33 5.99
CA SER A 115 14.78 2.13 4.98
C SER A 115 14.58 0.81 4.24
N TYR A 116 14.31 -0.27 4.97
CA TYR A 116 14.04 -1.59 4.41
C TYR A 116 12.78 -1.62 3.53
N LEU A 117 11.67 -1.01 3.98
CA LEU A 117 10.43 -0.94 3.22
C LEU A 117 10.63 -0.17 1.90
N LYS A 118 11.34 0.96 1.93
CA LYS A 118 11.68 1.74 0.73
C LYS A 118 12.55 0.93 -0.24
N GLN A 119 13.53 0.20 0.26
CA GLN A 119 14.38 -0.67 -0.57
C GLN A 119 13.57 -1.79 -1.22
N LEU A 120 12.66 -2.43 -0.48
CA LEU A 120 11.78 -3.46 -1.04
C LEU A 120 10.89 -2.90 -2.16
N TRP A 121 10.38 -1.68 -1.97
CA TRP A 121 9.56 -1.01 -2.97
C TRP A 121 10.35 -0.72 -4.24
N GLU A 122 11.58 -0.20 -4.13
CA GLU A 122 12.48 0.07 -5.27
C GLU A 122 12.81 -1.22 -6.05
N ILE A 123 13.10 -2.32 -5.35
CA ILE A 123 13.35 -3.62 -5.98
C ILE A 123 12.10 -4.09 -6.76
N ASN A 124 10.92 -3.94 -6.19
CA ASN A 124 9.68 -4.34 -6.82
C ASN A 124 9.35 -3.46 -8.04
N GLU A 125 9.59 -2.15 -7.96
CA GLU A 125 9.41 -1.23 -9.07
C GLU A 125 10.35 -1.57 -10.24
N ASP A 126 11.65 -1.80 -9.97
CA ASP A 126 12.63 -2.21 -10.98
C ASP A 126 12.22 -3.53 -11.66
N PHE A 127 11.73 -4.50 -10.88
CA PHE A 127 11.19 -5.75 -11.41
C PHE A 127 10.00 -5.51 -12.35
N GLN A 128 9.05 -4.64 -11.98
CA GLN A 128 7.89 -4.31 -12.80
C GLN A 128 8.30 -3.59 -14.09
N VAL A 129 9.27 -2.68 -14.03
CA VAL A 129 9.82 -1.97 -15.21
C VAL A 129 10.48 -2.96 -16.16
N ARG A 130 11.33 -3.85 -15.65
CA ARG A 130 11.99 -4.90 -16.45
C ARG A 130 10.98 -5.82 -17.12
N ARG A 131 9.93 -6.21 -16.40
CA ARG A 131 8.84 -7.03 -16.93
C ARG A 131 8.09 -6.32 -18.06
N LYS A 132 7.76 -5.04 -17.89
CA LYS A 132 7.10 -4.23 -18.94
C LYS A 132 7.98 -4.13 -20.18
N ASN A 133 9.28 -3.87 -20.00
CA ASN A 133 10.23 -3.78 -21.11
C ASN A 133 10.42 -5.12 -21.82
N ALA A 134 10.42 -6.23 -21.08
CA ALA A 134 10.50 -7.56 -21.65
C ALA A 134 9.24 -7.94 -22.47
N ILE A 135 8.07 -7.43 -22.08
CA ILE A 135 6.80 -7.65 -22.82
C ILE A 135 6.65 -6.67 -24.00
N GLY A 136 7.21 -5.44 -23.88
CA GLY A 136 7.18 -4.40 -24.92
C GLY A 136 8.38 -4.38 -25.87
N GLY A 137 9.37 -5.23 -25.65
CA GLY A 137 10.56 -5.35 -26.51
C GLY A 137 10.22 -6.00 -27.85
N ASP A 138 10.67 -5.34 -28.90
CA ASP A 138 10.55 -5.62 -30.32
C ASP A 138 10.32 -7.10 -30.68
N THR A 139 9.16 -7.39 -31.26
CA THR A 139 8.68 -8.74 -31.60
C THR A 139 9.34 -9.32 -32.86
N THR A 140 10.63 -9.04 -33.08
CA THR A 140 11.39 -9.62 -34.20
C THR A 140 12.21 -10.85 -33.85
N SER A 141 12.23 -11.32 -32.59
CA SER A 141 12.77 -12.63 -32.25
C SER A 141 11.68 -13.66 -32.14
N SER A 142 11.70 -14.64 -33.03
CA SER A 142 10.77 -15.76 -33.14
C SER A 142 10.84 -16.76 -31.98
N PHE A 143 10.59 -16.32 -30.76
CA PHE A 143 10.29 -17.21 -29.64
C PHE A 143 8.78 -17.30 -29.50
N GLN A 144 8.20 -18.33 -30.10
CA GLN A 144 6.82 -18.75 -29.83
C GLN A 144 6.74 -19.40 -28.44
N GLU A 145 6.90 -18.62 -27.38
CA GLU A 145 6.51 -19.08 -26.06
C GLU A 145 5.02 -18.76 -25.88
N THR A 146 4.22 -19.84 -25.80
CA THR A 146 2.80 -19.71 -25.50
C THR A 146 2.62 -19.38 -24.02
N TYR A 147 2.44 -18.11 -23.69
CA TYR A 147 2.10 -17.70 -22.33
C TYR A 147 0.63 -17.97 -22.07
N LYS A 148 0.34 -18.83 -21.08
CA LYS A 148 -1.03 -19.00 -20.58
C LYS A 148 -1.31 -17.82 -19.64
N LEU A 149 -2.06 -16.83 -20.15
CA LEU A 149 -2.54 -15.71 -19.36
C LEU A 149 -3.85 -16.13 -18.66
N VAL A 150 -3.85 -16.16 -17.32
CA VAL A 150 -5.09 -16.29 -16.56
C VAL A 150 -5.65 -14.90 -16.36
N VAL A 151 -6.70 -14.56 -17.10
CA VAL A 151 -7.45 -13.31 -16.92
C VAL A 151 -8.58 -13.61 -15.94
N ILE A 152 -8.48 -13.06 -14.72
CA ILE A 152 -9.57 -13.11 -13.75
C ILE A 152 -10.45 -11.89 -14.00
N LEU A 153 -11.62 -12.12 -14.57
CA LEU A 153 -12.65 -11.11 -14.72
C LEU A 153 -13.37 -10.94 -13.38
N MET A 154 -13.14 -9.80 -12.72
CA MET A 154 -13.84 -9.44 -11.50
C MET A 154 -15.04 -8.58 -11.87
N SER A 155 -16.26 -9.11 -11.65
CA SER A 155 -17.48 -8.33 -11.73
C SER A 155 -17.77 -7.69 -10.38
N TYR A 156 -17.96 -6.37 -10.39
CA TYR A 156 -18.43 -5.65 -9.21
C TYR A 156 -19.97 -5.64 -9.23
N PRO A 157 -20.65 -5.74 -8.07
CA PRO A 157 -22.11 -5.72 -8.00
C PRO A 157 -22.73 -4.51 -8.68
N ASP A 158 -22.05 -3.35 -8.63
CA ASP A 158 -22.51 -2.07 -9.17
C ASP A 158 -22.15 -1.86 -10.66
N PHE A 159 -21.29 -2.72 -11.22
CA PHE A 159 -20.88 -2.69 -12.63
C PHE A 159 -20.83 -4.10 -13.23
N PRO A 160 -21.97 -4.72 -13.51
CA PRO A 160 -22.00 -6.01 -14.18
C PRO A 160 -21.48 -5.89 -15.62
N PHE A 161 -20.74 -6.89 -16.09
CA PHE A 161 -20.34 -6.96 -17.49
C PHE A 161 -21.58 -7.07 -18.38
N THR A 162 -21.83 -6.06 -19.20
CA THR A 162 -22.96 -6.01 -20.14
C THR A 162 -22.61 -6.50 -21.56
N THR A 163 -21.32 -6.74 -21.82
CA THR A 163 -20.85 -7.21 -23.14
C THR A 163 -20.87 -8.73 -23.18
N PRO A 164 -21.59 -9.35 -24.14
CA PRO A 164 -21.55 -10.79 -24.34
C PRO A 164 -20.12 -11.24 -24.69
N ARG A 165 -19.72 -12.39 -24.18
CA ARG A 165 -18.46 -13.05 -24.55
C ARG A 165 -18.65 -13.56 -25.99
N GLU A 166 -17.91 -13.03 -26.96
CA GLU A 166 -17.79 -13.67 -28.25
C GLU A 166 -16.97 -14.95 -28.08
N GLU A 167 -17.52 -16.09 -28.52
CA GLU A 167 -16.89 -17.40 -28.49
C GLU A 167 -15.78 -17.53 -29.55
#